data_38b661295bd746e156907d0e63fbe891
#
_entry.id   38b661295bd746e156907d0e63fbe891
#
_cell.length_a   1.000
_cell.length_b   1.000
_cell.length_c   1.000
_cell.angle_alpha   90.00
_cell.angle_beta   90.00
_cell.angle_gamma   90.00
#
_symmetry.space_group_name_H-M   'P 1'
#
loop_
_entity.id
_entity.type
_entity.pdbx_description
1 polymer ?
#
loop_
_entity_poly.entity_id
_entity_poly.type
_entity_poly.pdbx_seq_one_letter_code
_entity_poly.pdbx_strand_id
1 'polypeptide(L)'
;MIAFKQVILPGDSGADVLAVKHALQAMGIKGSGTLNMSNRAGPAFVSTLQVAQRQHGVAADGKYGKDTHAFVAPHFDASDQALYESAPIRKHEAPPPPAGEAAAMAKRLLELHDKGKYRADNPGDIVDIKATAEGAPVRSQRGGFVRVDERVMRVIVHLIEQGHTIGTSAICSDHHDDGPNGHAGGKAVDISSIDGHAVASASSRALVIAVDTALHHAGDLTPRQLISGGCGNVADAEIAGFTIPNPAFFGASTMAEHCNHIHVGY
;
A
#
# COMPACT_ATOMS: atom_id res chain seq x y z
N MET A 1 -22.83 29.70 3.99
CA MET A 1 -22.43 28.28 4.23
C MET A 1 -21.86 27.75 2.92
N ILE A 2 -20.65 27.23 2.94
CA ILE A 2 -19.98 26.73 1.73
C ILE A 2 -20.60 25.41 1.32
N ALA A 3 -20.91 25.26 0.04
CA ALA A 3 -21.48 24.03 -0.48
C ALA A 3 -20.43 22.91 -0.54
N PHE A 4 -20.85 21.68 -0.23
CA PHE A 4 -20.01 20.51 -0.43
C PHE A 4 -19.71 20.33 -1.93
N LYS A 5 -18.43 20.28 -2.28
CA LYS A 5 -17.98 20.26 -3.67
C LYS A 5 -17.56 18.86 -4.12
N GLN A 6 -16.79 18.16 -3.29
CA GLN A 6 -16.22 16.85 -3.66
C GLN A 6 -15.70 16.09 -2.44
N VAL A 7 -15.58 14.79 -2.58
CA VAL A 7 -14.92 13.93 -1.59
C VAL A 7 -13.41 14.15 -1.66
N ILE A 8 -12.74 14.21 -0.49
CA ILE A 8 -11.29 14.09 -0.39
C ILE A 8 -10.99 12.73 0.20
N LEU A 9 -10.24 11.95 -0.54
CA LEU A 9 -9.80 10.63 -0.14
C LEU A 9 -8.37 10.67 0.40
N PRO A 10 -7.93 9.71 1.25
CA PRO A 10 -6.53 9.58 1.64
C PRO A 10 -5.62 9.56 0.40
N GLY A 11 -4.53 10.31 0.38
CA GLY A 11 -3.61 10.43 -0.75
C GLY A 11 -3.96 11.51 -1.79
N ASP A 12 -5.19 12.05 -1.79
CA ASP A 12 -5.55 13.16 -2.68
C ASP A 12 -4.69 14.40 -2.42
N SER A 13 -4.53 15.21 -3.45
CA SER A 13 -3.79 16.47 -3.37
C SER A 13 -4.60 17.60 -3.97
N GLY A 14 -4.51 18.78 -3.38
CA GLY A 14 -5.19 19.99 -3.87
C GLY A 14 -5.30 21.07 -2.82
N ALA A 15 -5.69 22.26 -3.27
CA ALA A 15 -5.88 23.42 -2.37
C ALA A 15 -6.98 23.18 -1.32
N ASP A 16 -8.00 22.41 -1.66
CA ASP A 16 -9.06 21.98 -0.75
C ASP A 16 -8.58 21.08 0.39
N VAL A 17 -7.57 20.23 0.15
CA VAL A 17 -6.92 19.45 1.23
C VAL A 17 -6.28 20.38 2.24
N LEU A 18 -5.60 21.45 1.76
CA LEU A 18 -4.98 22.43 2.62
C LEU A 18 -6.03 23.19 3.43
N ALA A 19 -7.11 23.64 2.81
CA ALA A 19 -8.24 24.29 3.48
C ALA A 19 -8.82 23.43 4.62
N VAL A 20 -9.03 22.13 4.37
CA VAL A 20 -9.52 21.21 5.41
C VAL A 20 -8.51 21.03 6.54
N LYS A 21 -7.20 21.02 6.26
CA LYS A 21 -6.16 20.95 7.31
C LYS A 21 -6.18 22.18 8.22
N HIS A 22 -6.29 23.38 7.63
CA HIS A 22 -6.41 24.62 8.39
C HIS A 22 -7.64 24.60 9.29
N ALA A 23 -8.79 24.18 8.75
CA ALA A 23 -10.00 24.05 9.54
C ALA A 23 -9.88 23.05 10.70
N LEU A 24 -9.25 21.89 10.47
CA LEU A 24 -8.98 20.93 11.55
C LEU A 24 -8.06 21.52 12.65
N GLN A 25 -7.11 22.37 12.28
CA GLN A 25 -6.30 23.11 13.26
C GLN A 25 -7.12 24.15 14.02
N ALA A 26 -7.95 24.92 13.30
CA ALA A 26 -8.82 25.92 13.92
C ALA A 26 -9.83 25.29 14.90
N MET A 27 -10.27 24.06 14.61
CA MET A 27 -11.11 23.25 15.49
C MET A 27 -10.37 22.69 16.71
N GLY A 28 -9.04 22.78 16.75
CA GLY A 28 -8.23 22.20 17.84
C GLY A 28 -8.27 20.66 17.90
N ILE A 29 -8.50 19.99 16.79
CA ILE A 29 -8.57 18.53 16.75
C ILE A 29 -7.23 17.92 17.19
N LYS A 30 -7.28 16.92 18.07
CA LYS A 30 -6.05 16.22 18.52
C LYS A 30 -5.25 15.69 17.33
N GLY A 31 -4.00 16.07 17.25
CA GLY A 31 -3.08 15.73 16.14
C GLY A 31 -3.02 16.77 15.03
N SER A 32 -3.94 17.77 14.99
CA SER A 32 -3.93 18.79 13.94
C SER A 32 -2.71 19.71 13.98
N GLY A 33 -2.15 19.97 15.15
CA GLY A 33 -0.95 20.82 15.32
C GLY A 33 0.32 20.23 14.69
N THR A 34 0.35 18.95 14.38
CA THR A 34 1.48 18.25 13.73
C THR A 34 1.25 18.01 12.25
N LEU A 35 0.14 18.49 11.68
CA LEU A 35 -0.15 18.32 10.26
C LEU A 35 0.90 19.08 9.41
N ASN A 36 1.52 18.35 8.50
CA ASN A 36 2.28 19.00 7.43
C ASN A 36 1.30 19.76 6.53
N MET A 37 1.53 21.09 6.40
CA MET A 37 0.72 22.00 5.59
C MET A 37 0.99 21.87 4.08
N SER A 38 1.40 20.70 3.61
CA SER A 38 1.36 20.37 2.20
C SER A 38 -0.09 20.20 1.71
N ASN A 39 -0.28 20.31 0.43
CA ASN A 39 -1.59 20.10 -0.21
C ASN A 39 -2.01 18.62 -0.33
N ARG A 40 -1.34 17.68 0.36
CA ARG A 40 -1.58 16.23 0.28
C ARG A 40 -2.31 15.69 1.51
N ALA A 41 -3.33 14.85 1.29
CA ALA A 41 -4.05 14.11 2.32
C ALA A 41 -3.25 12.87 2.77
N GLY A 42 -2.12 13.10 3.43
CA GLY A 42 -1.24 12.03 3.94
C GLY A 42 -1.77 11.33 5.19
N PRO A 43 -1.07 10.30 5.72
CA PRO A 43 -1.53 9.49 6.86
C PRO A 43 -1.89 10.31 8.12
N ALA A 44 -1.10 11.33 8.46
CA ALA A 44 -1.39 12.21 9.60
C ALA A 44 -2.71 12.96 9.41
N PHE A 45 -3.01 13.43 8.19
CA PHE A 45 -4.30 14.06 7.86
C PHE A 45 -5.46 13.07 8.05
N VAL A 46 -5.32 11.85 7.53
CA VAL A 46 -6.33 10.79 7.65
C VAL A 46 -6.62 10.48 9.11
N SER A 47 -5.58 10.26 9.92
CA SER A 47 -5.71 9.98 11.35
C SER A 47 -6.38 11.12 12.11
N THR A 48 -6.01 12.38 11.81
CA THR A 48 -6.62 13.58 12.42
C THR A 48 -8.09 13.70 12.02
N LEU A 49 -8.39 13.44 10.74
CA LEU A 49 -9.77 13.48 10.24
C LEU A 49 -10.64 12.41 10.91
N GLN A 50 -10.13 11.20 11.10
CA GLN A 50 -10.81 10.15 11.85
C GLN A 50 -11.09 10.52 13.31
N VAL A 51 -10.17 11.26 13.95
CA VAL A 51 -10.41 11.80 15.30
C VAL A 51 -11.56 12.78 15.26
N ALA A 52 -11.56 13.74 14.33
CA ALA A 52 -12.63 14.72 14.16
C ALA A 52 -13.99 14.03 13.90
N GLN A 53 -14.01 13.05 13.01
CA GLN A 53 -15.20 12.28 12.68
C GLN A 53 -15.79 11.58 13.92
N ARG A 54 -14.96 10.91 14.73
CA ARG A 54 -15.40 10.30 15.99
C ARG A 54 -15.97 11.32 16.98
N GLN A 55 -15.33 12.48 17.11
CA GLN A 55 -15.80 13.56 18.01
C GLN A 55 -17.16 14.12 17.60
N HIS A 56 -17.46 14.11 16.30
CA HIS A 56 -18.71 14.62 15.74
C HIS A 56 -19.75 13.52 15.43
N GLY A 57 -19.48 12.26 15.83
CA GLY A 57 -20.45 11.17 15.73
C GLY A 57 -20.74 10.70 14.30
N VAL A 58 -19.84 10.96 13.35
CA VAL A 58 -19.95 10.45 11.98
C VAL A 58 -18.99 9.27 11.75
N ALA A 59 -19.17 8.53 10.65
CA ALA A 59 -18.31 7.42 10.30
C ALA A 59 -16.84 7.84 10.22
N ALA A 60 -15.98 7.23 11.04
CA ALA A 60 -14.55 7.56 11.12
C ALA A 60 -13.74 6.81 10.06
N ASP A 61 -14.09 7.04 8.79
CA ASP A 61 -13.48 6.37 7.62
C ASP A 61 -12.26 7.10 7.06
N GLY A 62 -11.92 8.27 7.61
CA GLY A 62 -10.81 9.11 7.16
C GLY A 62 -11.03 9.78 5.81
N LYS A 63 -12.26 9.78 5.29
CA LYS A 63 -12.64 10.45 4.04
C LYS A 63 -13.35 11.76 4.36
N TYR A 64 -13.00 12.82 3.67
CA TYR A 64 -13.75 14.07 3.76
C TYR A 64 -14.95 14.00 2.82
N GLY A 65 -16.05 13.48 3.32
CA GLY A 65 -17.33 13.38 2.64
C GLY A 65 -18.31 14.50 3.04
N LYS A 66 -19.55 14.39 2.59
CA LYS A 66 -20.61 15.37 2.87
C LYS A 66 -20.87 15.55 4.37
N ASP A 67 -20.91 14.46 5.13
CA ASP A 67 -21.17 14.50 6.58
C ASP A 67 -19.99 15.15 7.33
N THR A 68 -18.76 14.85 6.90
CA THR A 68 -17.56 15.51 7.44
C THR A 68 -17.52 16.99 7.09
N HIS A 69 -17.90 17.35 5.85
CA HIS A 69 -18.00 18.73 5.42
C HIS A 69 -18.97 19.54 6.28
N ALA A 70 -20.07 18.97 6.69
CA ALA A 70 -21.10 19.66 7.47
C ALA A 70 -20.57 20.28 8.77
N PHE A 71 -19.61 19.62 9.44
CA PHE A 71 -19.04 20.14 10.69
C PHE A 71 -17.68 20.83 10.49
N VAL A 72 -16.93 20.56 9.41
CA VAL A 72 -15.63 21.18 9.14
C VAL A 72 -15.76 22.53 8.43
N ALA A 73 -16.64 22.63 7.44
CA ALA A 73 -16.80 23.85 6.62
C ALA A 73 -17.14 25.13 7.40
N PRO A 74 -17.87 25.10 8.52
CA PRO A 74 -18.10 26.29 9.36
C PRO A 74 -16.80 26.89 9.93
N HIS A 75 -15.70 26.16 9.93
CA HIS A 75 -14.40 26.60 10.43
C HIS A 75 -13.45 27.09 9.32
N PHE A 76 -13.89 27.13 8.06
CA PHE A 76 -13.13 27.75 6.99
C PHE A 76 -13.12 29.27 7.17
N ASP A 77 -11.95 29.88 7.18
CA ASP A 77 -11.82 31.33 7.03
C ASP A 77 -12.00 31.74 5.56
N ALA A 78 -11.92 33.02 5.25
CA ALA A 78 -12.11 33.53 3.89
C ALA A 78 -11.05 32.97 2.90
N SER A 79 -9.81 32.73 3.37
CA SER A 79 -8.75 32.14 2.56
C SER A 79 -9.02 30.66 2.29
N ASP A 80 -9.44 29.92 3.31
CA ASP A 80 -9.79 28.51 3.19
C ASP A 80 -10.98 28.28 2.27
N GLN A 81 -11.98 29.18 2.32
CA GLN A 81 -13.10 29.17 1.40
C GLN A 81 -12.64 29.33 -0.04
N ALA A 82 -11.76 30.32 -0.31
CA ALA A 82 -11.22 30.53 -1.64
C ALA A 82 -10.38 29.33 -2.12
N LEU A 83 -9.57 28.73 -1.26
CA LEU A 83 -8.80 27.49 -1.55
C LEU A 83 -9.71 26.32 -1.88
N TYR A 84 -10.76 26.11 -1.08
CA TYR A 84 -11.70 25.00 -1.27
C TYR A 84 -12.51 25.18 -2.57
N GLU A 85 -13.01 26.38 -2.84
CA GLU A 85 -13.83 26.68 -4.01
C GLU A 85 -13.01 26.69 -5.31
N SER A 86 -11.75 27.14 -5.29
CA SER A 86 -10.89 27.17 -6.47
C SER A 86 -10.31 25.80 -6.84
N ALA A 87 -10.29 24.82 -5.91
CA ALA A 87 -9.73 23.52 -6.19
C ALA A 87 -10.45 22.84 -7.36
N PRO A 88 -9.73 22.24 -8.31
CA PRO A 88 -10.35 21.52 -9.42
C PRO A 88 -11.15 20.32 -8.91
N ILE A 89 -12.28 20.00 -9.56
CA ILE A 89 -13.03 18.79 -9.26
C ILE A 89 -12.18 17.58 -9.67
N ARG A 90 -11.91 16.70 -8.72
CA ARG A 90 -11.21 15.44 -8.99
C ARG A 90 -12.13 14.48 -9.71
N LYS A 91 -11.65 13.92 -10.77
CA LYS A 91 -12.27 12.73 -11.34
C LYS A 91 -11.69 11.53 -10.57
N HIS A 92 -12.39 11.11 -9.53
CA HIS A 92 -12.14 9.77 -8.99
C HIS A 92 -12.70 8.81 -10.04
N GLU A 93 -11.82 8.27 -10.87
CA GLU A 93 -12.24 7.30 -11.88
C GLU A 93 -13.01 6.16 -11.20
N ALA A 94 -14.14 5.80 -11.81
CA ALA A 94 -14.88 4.62 -11.37
C ALA A 94 -13.92 3.42 -11.41
N PRO A 95 -13.97 2.54 -10.41
CA PRO A 95 -13.11 1.36 -10.40
C PRO A 95 -13.29 0.59 -11.71
N PRO A 96 -12.20 0.17 -12.38
CA PRO A 96 -12.29 -0.70 -13.53
C PRO A 96 -13.07 -1.98 -13.20
N PRO A 97 -13.73 -2.62 -14.16
CA PRO A 97 -14.59 -3.78 -13.92
C PRO A 97 -13.83 -4.94 -13.22
N PRO A 98 -14.52 -5.82 -12.46
CA PRO A 98 -13.88 -6.81 -11.62
C PRO A 98 -12.92 -7.72 -12.40
N ALA A 99 -11.70 -7.87 -11.90
CA ALA A 99 -10.72 -8.79 -12.46
C ALA A 99 -10.94 -10.19 -11.88
N GLY A 100 -11.52 -11.10 -12.67
CA GLY A 100 -11.95 -12.42 -12.18
C GLY A 100 -10.84 -13.24 -11.51
N GLU A 101 -9.62 -13.22 -12.05
CA GLU A 101 -8.54 -14.10 -11.56
C GLU A 101 -7.85 -13.53 -10.30
N ALA A 102 -7.56 -12.26 -10.26
CA ALA A 102 -7.02 -11.62 -9.06
C ALA A 102 -7.97 -11.77 -7.85
N ALA A 103 -9.28 -11.61 -8.07
CA ALA A 103 -10.28 -11.79 -7.02
C ALA A 103 -10.35 -13.23 -6.51
N ALA A 104 -10.26 -14.21 -7.41
CA ALA A 104 -10.24 -15.62 -7.04
C ALA A 104 -8.99 -15.97 -6.20
N MET A 105 -7.82 -15.48 -6.61
CA MET A 105 -6.57 -15.69 -5.88
C MET A 105 -6.57 -14.98 -4.52
N ALA A 106 -7.10 -13.77 -4.45
CA ALA A 106 -7.24 -13.05 -3.18
C ALA A 106 -8.18 -13.78 -2.20
N LYS A 107 -9.30 -14.35 -2.66
CA LYS A 107 -10.17 -15.21 -1.84
C LYS A 107 -9.41 -16.43 -1.33
N ARG A 108 -8.66 -17.09 -2.22
CA ARG A 108 -7.82 -18.23 -1.86
C ARG A 108 -6.79 -17.86 -0.80
N LEU A 109 -6.17 -16.68 -0.92
CA LEU A 109 -5.19 -16.19 0.04
C LEU A 109 -5.82 -15.91 1.42
N LEU A 110 -7.06 -15.39 1.48
CA LEU A 110 -7.79 -15.25 2.74
C LEU A 110 -8.09 -16.60 3.40
N GLU A 111 -8.48 -17.62 2.63
CA GLU A 111 -8.64 -18.97 3.17
C GLU A 111 -7.33 -19.56 3.72
N LEU A 112 -6.20 -19.24 3.08
CA LEU A 112 -4.87 -19.65 3.54
C LEU A 112 -4.44 -18.87 4.78
N HIS A 113 -4.86 -17.62 4.89
CA HIS A 113 -4.67 -16.81 6.09
C HIS A 113 -5.42 -17.42 7.29
N ASP A 114 -6.69 -17.79 7.13
CA ASP A 114 -7.48 -18.44 8.18
C ASP A 114 -6.90 -19.79 8.62
N LYS A 115 -6.18 -20.47 7.73
CA LYS A 115 -5.46 -21.71 8.01
C LYS A 115 -4.05 -21.50 8.58
N GLY A 116 -3.64 -20.25 8.81
CA GLY A 116 -2.30 -19.90 9.31
C GLY A 116 -1.15 -20.16 8.33
N LYS A 117 -1.45 -20.31 7.01
CA LYS A 117 -0.46 -20.48 5.96
C LYS A 117 0.02 -19.17 5.34
N TYR A 118 -0.76 -18.13 5.49
CA TYR A 118 -0.42 -16.78 5.11
C TYR A 118 -0.53 -15.84 6.31
N ARG A 119 0.40 -14.90 6.43
CA ARG A 119 0.39 -13.84 7.44
C ARG A 119 0.68 -12.49 6.78
N ALA A 120 -0.13 -11.50 7.07
CA ALA A 120 0.20 -10.11 6.77
C ALA A 120 0.86 -9.49 8.01
N ASP A 121 2.11 -9.07 7.89
CA ASP A 121 2.81 -8.35 8.95
C ASP A 121 2.32 -6.90 9.03
N ASN A 122 1.83 -6.38 7.90
CA ASN A 122 1.16 -5.10 7.82
C ASN A 122 -0.37 -5.30 7.73
N PRO A 123 -1.18 -4.73 8.65
CA PRO A 123 -2.63 -4.81 8.57
C PRO A 123 -3.22 -4.26 7.27
N GLY A 124 -2.53 -3.34 6.58
CA GLY A 124 -2.92 -2.80 5.27
C GLY A 124 -2.99 -3.88 4.19
N ASP A 125 -2.12 -4.88 4.22
CA ASP A 125 -2.11 -5.97 3.25
C ASP A 125 -3.42 -6.77 3.28
N ILE A 126 -3.97 -7.04 4.48
CA ILE A 126 -5.27 -7.74 4.61
C ILE A 126 -6.41 -6.89 4.05
N VAL A 127 -6.34 -5.57 4.20
CA VAL A 127 -7.33 -4.66 3.62
C VAL A 127 -7.26 -4.71 2.09
N ASP A 128 -6.06 -4.68 1.52
CA ASP A 128 -5.83 -4.76 0.09
C ASP A 128 -6.29 -6.11 -0.49
N ILE A 129 -5.99 -7.22 0.21
CA ILE A 129 -6.43 -8.56 -0.21
C ILE A 129 -7.96 -8.67 -0.16
N LYS A 130 -8.62 -8.18 0.90
CA LYS A 130 -10.09 -8.19 1.00
C LYS A 130 -10.74 -7.37 -0.10
N ALA A 131 -10.25 -6.15 -0.35
CA ALA A 131 -10.74 -5.33 -1.44
C ALA A 131 -10.57 -6.03 -2.79
N THR A 132 -9.41 -6.64 -3.04
CA THR A 132 -9.14 -7.41 -4.27
C THR A 132 -10.07 -8.62 -4.39
N ALA A 133 -10.35 -9.35 -3.29
CA ALA A 133 -11.26 -10.48 -3.26
C ALA A 133 -12.72 -10.10 -3.60
N GLU A 134 -13.11 -8.88 -3.26
CA GLU A 134 -14.41 -8.29 -3.62
C GLU A 134 -14.43 -7.71 -5.05
N GLY A 135 -13.31 -7.78 -5.77
CA GLY A 135 -13.15 -7.17 -7.08
C GLY A 135 -13.03 -5.65 -7.03
N ALA A 136 -12.81 -5.08 -5.85
CA ALA A 136 -12.62 -3.66 -5.66
C ALA A 136 -11.15 -3.25 -5.89
N PRO A 137 -10.90 -2.01 -6.34
CA PRO A 137 -9.55 -1.49 -6.39
C PRO A 137 -9.06 -1.15 -4.99
N VAL A 138 -7.76 -1.19 -4.81
CA VAL A 138 -7.05 -0.79 -3.60
C VAL A 138 -6.54 0.64 -3.74
N ARG A 139 -6.25 1.27 -2.62
CA ARG A 139 -5.76 2.62 -2.61
C ARG A 139 -4.24 2.66 -2.77
N SER A 140 -3.80 3.40 -3.79
CA SER A 140 -2.39 3.62 -4.02
C SER A 140 -1.81 4.69 -3.08
N GLN A 141 -0.56 4.51 -2.68
CA GLN A 141 0.24 5.53 -1.99
C GLN A 141 0.44 6.81 -2.82
N ARG A 142 0.37 6.73 -4.14
CA ARG A 142 0.43 7.88 -5.04
C ARG A 142 -0.86 8.69 -5.09
N GLY A 143 -1.91 8.22 -4.43
CA GLY A 143 -3.26 8.73 -4.57
C GLY A 143 -4.03 8.02 -5.69
N GLY A 144 -5.36 8.08 -5.62
CA GLY A 144 -6.23 7.33 -6.53
C GLY A 144 -6.36 5.86 -6.17
N PHE A 145 -6.86 5.09 -7.12
CA PHE A 145 -7.13 3.67 -6.97
C PHE A 145 -6.39 2.87 -8.04
N VAL A 146 -5.84 1.72 -7.64
CA VAL A 146 -5.19 0.77 -8.54
C VAL A 146 -5.76 -0.62 -8.30
N ARG A 147 -5.59 -1.52 -9.26
CA ARG A 147 -5.84 -2.94 -9.06
C ARG A 147 -4.55 -3.64 -8.73
N VAL A 148 -4.62 -4.54 -7.77
CA VAL A 148 -3.50 -5.45 -7.53
C VAL A 148 -3.41 -6.40 -8.73
N ASP A 149 -2.21 -6.51 -9.29
CA ASP A 149 -1.93 -7.44 -10.39
C ASP A 149 -2.18 -8.88 -9.89
N GLU A 150 -2.83 -9.69 -10.71
CA GLU A 150 -3.16 -11.07 -10.34
C GLU A 150 -1.92 -11.89 -9.95
N ARG A 151 -0.78 -11.61 -10.60
CA ARG A 151 0.48 -12.31 -10.34
C ARG A 151 1.00 -12.07 -8.93
N VAL A 152 0.72 -10.90 -8.34
CA VAL A 152 1.04 -10.59 -6.95
C VAL A 152 0.30 -11.55 -6.00
N MET A 153 -0.97 -11.80 -6.24
CA MET A 153 -1.74 -12.76 -5.44
C MET A 153 -1.34 -14.21 -5.73
N ARG A 154 -1.15 -14.53 -7.02
CA ARG A 154 -0.77 -15.88 -7.47
C ARG A 154 0.59 -16.31 -6.95
N VAL A 155 1.57 -15.43 -6.88
CA VAL A 155 2.91 -15.78 -6.41
C VAL A 155 2.90 -16.19 -4.94
N ILE A 156 2.12 -15.51 -4.10
CA ILE A 156 2.00 -15.87 -2.68
C ILE A 156 1.31 -17.24 -2.55
N VAL A 157 0.20 -17.43 -3.26
CA VAL A 157 -0.53 -18.72 -3.28
C VAL A 157 0.37 -19.84 -3.78
N HIS A 158 1.10 -19.60 -4.87
CA HIS A 158 2.03 -20.58 -5.45
C HIS A 158 3.09 -21.04 -4.44
N LEU A 159 3.74 -20.12 -3.75
CA LEU A 159 4.73 -20.48 -2.72
C LEU A 159 4.12 -21.27 -1.56
N ILE A 160 2.90 -20.95 -1.16
CA ILE A 160 2.19 -21.70 -0.12
C ILE A 160 1.83 -23.11 -0.62
N GLU A 161 1.46 -23.27 -1.86
CA GLU A 161 1.14 -24.58 -2.48
C GLU A 161 2.41 -25.42 -2.69
N GLN A 162 3.59 -24.81 -2.78
CA GLN A 162 4.88 -25.51 -2.70
C GLN A 162 5.23 -25.98 -1.28
N GLY A 163 4.40 -25.69 -0.28
CA GLY A 163 4.54 -26.17 1.09
C GLY A 163 4.98 -25.12 2.10
N HIS A 164 5.26 -23.89 1.67
CA HIS A 164 5.72 -22.82 2.54
C HIS A 164 4.58 -22.17 3.35
N THR A 165 4.96 -21.52 4.43
CA THR A 165 4.15 -20.52 5.12
C THR A 165 4.77 -19.15 4.82
N ILE A 166 3.98 -18.22 4.29
CA ILE A 166 4.46 -16.94 3.80
C ILE A 166 3.93 -15.79 4.65
N GLY A 167 4.81 -14.86 5.01
CA GLY A 167 4.45 -13.56 5.56
C GLY A 167 4.82 -12.43 4.61
N THR A 168 3.94 -11.42 4.49
CA THR A 168 4.20 -10.22 3.69
C THR A 168 4.23 -8.97 4.55
N SER A 169 5.01 -7.98 4.15
CA SER A 169 5.11 -6.67 4.80
C SER A 169 4.57 -5.53 3.95
N ALA A 170 4.40 -5.72 2.64
CA ALA A 170 3.78 -4.74 1.77
C ALA A 170 3.20 -5.39 0.51
N ILE A 171 1.98 -4.99 0.13
CA ILE A 171 1.36 -5.30 -1.17
C ILE A 171 1.18 -4.01 -1.97
N CYS A 172 0.31 -3.10 -1.52
CA CYS A 172 0.02 -1.87 -2.24
C CYS A 172 -0.03 -0.64 -1.34
N SER A 173 -0.74 -0.73 -0.22
CA SER A 173 -0.81 0.33 0.77
C SER A 173 0.37 0.24 1.74
N ASP A 174 0.83 1.36 2.27
CA ASP A 174 1.91 1.45 3.27
C ASP A 174 3.35 1.16 2.79
N HIS A 175 3.61 1.20 1.49
CA HIS A 175 4.95 1.22 0.95
C HIS A 175 5.31 2.61 0.40
N HIS A 176 6.61 2.92 0.29
CA HIS A 176 7.07 4.15 -0.38
C HIS A 176 6.59 4.21 -1.83
N ASP A 177 6.52 5.43 -2.39
CA ASP A 177 6.19 5.63 -3.79
C ASP A 177 7.33 5.13 -4.70
N ASP A 178 7.24 3.88 -5.11
CA ASP A 178 8.15 3.19 -6.02
C ASP A 178 7.69 3.22 -7.48
N GLY A 179 6.69 4.05 -7.75
CA GLY A 179 6.17 4.28 -9.10
C GLY A 179 5.03 3.35 -9.51
N PRO A 180 4.55 3.51 -10.77
CA PRO A 180 3.37 2.79 -11.25
C PRO A 180 3.65 1.29 -11.53
N ASN A 181 4.90 0.86 -11.50
CA ASN A 181 5.32 -0.52 -11.74
C ASN A 181 5.74 -1.28 -10.48
N GLY A 182 5.65 -0.64 -9.32
CA GLY A 182 5.91 -1.23 -8.01
C GLY A 182 4.66 -1.37 -7.16
N HIS A 183 4.82 -1.28 -5.84
CA HIS A 183 3.71 -1.38 -4.86
C HIS A 183 2.63 -0.33 -5.11
N ALA A 184 3.02 0.92 -5.35
CA ALA A 184 2.09 1.99 -5.62
C ALA A 184 1.22 1.76 -6.88
N GLY A 185 1.67 0.89 -7.79
CA GLY A 185 0.93 0.43 -8.96
C GLY A 185 0.17 -0.88 -8.75
N GLY A 186 0.25 -1.48 -7.57
CA GLY A 186 -0.34 -2.78 -7.26
C GLY A 186 0.37 -3.95 -7.95
N LYS A 187 1.64 -3.81 -8.30
CA LYS A 187 2.42 -4.77 -9.10
C LYS A 187 3.58 -5.42 -8.36
N ALA A 188 3.69 -5.20 -7.06
CA ALA A 188 4.74 -5.80 -6.26
C ALA A 188 4.24 -6.30 -4.92
N VAL A 189 4.99 -7.22 -4.33
CA VAL A 189 4.82 -7.71 -2.96
C VAL A 189 6.17 -7.88 -2.30
N ASP A 190 6.24 -7.54 -1.01
CA ASP A 190 7.39 -7.79 -0.15
C ASP A 190 7.13 -8.98 0.76
N ILE A 191 7.90 -10.04 0.59
CA ILE A 191 7.84 -11.23 1.43
C ILE A 191 8.82 -11.03 2.60
N SER A 192 8.28 -10.92 3.81
CA SER A 192 9.05 -10.63 5.04
C SER A 192 9.46 -11.88 5.80
N SER A 193 8.72 -12.99 5.65
CA SER A 193 9.02 -14.25 6.33
C SER A 193 8.61 -15.47 5.51
N ILE A 194 9.38 -16.56 5.68
CA ILE A 194 9.16 -17.86 5.07
C ILE A 194 9.26 -18.91 6.18
N ASP A 195 8.24 -19.78 6.30
CA ASP A 195 8.16 -20.88 7.29
C ASP A 195 8.41 -20.40 8.74
N GLY A 196 7.93 -19.19 9.05
CA GLY A 196 8.08 -18.57 10.36
C GLY A 196 9.44 -17.93 10.61
N HIS A 197 10.35 -17.96 9.65
CA HIS A 197 11.67 -17.33 9.74
C HIS A 197 11.65 -15.99 9.00
N ALA A 198 12.10 -14.92 9.68
CA ALA A 198 12.27 -13.63 9.04
C ALA A 198 13.32 -13.70 7.93
N VAL A 199 13.04 -13.10 6.77
CA VAL A 199 13.98 -13.06 5.63
C VAL A 199 15.34 -12.48 6.03
N ALA A 200 15.35 -11.46 6.89
CA ALA A 200 16.58 -10.85 7.42
C ALA A 200 17.44 -11.82 8.27
N SER A 201 16.93 -12.97 8.69
CA SER A 201 17.64 -13.89 9.56
C SER A 201 18.70 -14.68 8.79
N ALA A 202 19.90 -14.80 9.35
CA ALA A 202 20.93 -15.67 8.78
C ALA A 202 20.47 -17.14 8.65
N SER A 203 19.55 -17.60 9.52
CA SER A 203 18.97 -18.94 9.46
C SER A 203 18.01 -19.17 8.29
N SER A 204 17.46 -18.11 7.71
CA SER A 204 16.53 -18.19 6.55
C SER A 204 17.24 -18.16 5.19
N ARG A 205 18.55 -17.95 5.15
CA ARG A 205 19.31 -17.79 3.90
C ARG A 205 19.05 -18.90 2.88
N ALA A 206 19.09 -20.16 3.31
CA ALA A 206 18.84 -21.29 2.41
C ALA A 206 17.40 -21.30 1.87
N LEU A 207 16.41 -20.89 2.69
CA LEU A 207 15.01 -20.75 2.30
C LEU A 207 14.83 -19.60 1.31
N VAL A 208 15.45 -18.45 1.53
CA VAL A 208 15.42 -17.31 0.61
C VAL A 208 15.94 -17.73 -0.76
N ILE A 209 17.11 -18.38 -0.81
CA ILE A 209 17.71 -18.88 -2.06
C ILE A 209 16.76 -19.88 -2.76
N ALA A 210 16.14 -20.78 -2.00
CA ALA A 210 15.21 -21.77 -2.57
C ALA A 210 13.97 -21.08 -3.17
N VAL A 211 13.40 -20.11 -2.47
CA VAL A 211 12.25 -19.32 -2.94
C VAL A 211 12.62 -18.48 -4.17
N ASP A 212 13.75 -17.78 -4.15
CA ASP A 212 14.22 -17.01 -5.30
C ASP A 212 14.43 -17.92 -6.52
N THR A 213 15.02 -19.10 -6.30
CA THR A 213 15.19 -20.10 -7.36
C THR A 213 13.86 -20.58 -7.92
N ALA A 214 12.91 -20.89 -7.05
CA ALA A 214 11.56 -21.30 -7.46
C ALA A 214 10.84 -20.21 -8.27
N LEU A 215 10.93 -18.96 -7.82
CA LEU A 215 10.31 -17.82 -8.51
C LEU A 215 10.94 -17.54 -9.88
N HIS A 216 12.26 -17.71 -10.00
CA HIS A 216 12.92 -17.56 -11.29
C HIS A 216 12.46 -18.60 -12.33
N HIS A 217 12.09 -19.78 -11.88
CA HIS A 217 11.60 -20.88 -12.74
C HIS A 217 10.08 -21.02 -12.75
N ALA A 218 9.34 -20.03 -12.23
CA ALA A 218 7.89 -20.10 -12.09
C ALA A 218 7.08 -19.86 -13.38
N GLY A 219 7.73 -19.83 -14.53
CA GLY A 219 7.07 -19.67 -15.82
C GLY A 219 6.42 -18.32 -15.99
N ASP A 220 5.11 -18.26 -16.10
CA ASP A 220 4.32 -17.03 -16.23
C ASP A 220 4.29 -16.18 -14.94
N LEU A 221 4.69 -16.74 -13.81
CA LEU A 221 4.88 -16.05 -12.54
C LEU A 221 6.30 -15.57 -12.32
N THR A 222 7.23 -15.80 -13.26
CA THR A 222 8.59 -15.27 -13.14
C THR A 222 8.55 -13.75 -13.05
N PRO A 223 9.03 -13.16 -11.95
CA PRO A 223 8.96 -11.71 -11.74
C PRO A 223 9.95 -10.97 -12.66
N ARG A 224 9.63 -9.72 -12.96
CA ARG A 224 10.57 -8.80 -13.62
C ARG A 224 11.57 -8.21 -12.66
N GLN A 225 11.17 -8.08 -11.39
CA GLN A 225 12.01 -7.61 -10.30
C GLN A 225 11.98 -8.64 -9.20
N LEU A 226 13.11 -9.21 -8.89
CA LEU A 226 13.33 -10.09 -7.75
C LEU A 226 14.56 -9.56 -7.02
N ILE A 227 14.30 -8.92 -5.87
CA ILE A 227 15.35 -8.28 -5.09
C ILE A 227 15.33 -8.91 -3.70
N SER A 228 16.34 -9.68 -3.42
CA SER A 228 16.59 -10.21 -2.09
C SER A 228 18.03 -9.87 -1.73
N GLY A 229 18.20 -9.06 -0.70
CA GLY A 229 19.52 -8.70 -0.22
C GLY A 229 19.70 -9.20 1.20
N GLY A 230 20.59 -10.16 1.45
CA GLY A 230 21.02 -10.44 2.82
C GLY A 230 21.58 -9.17 3.45
N CYS A 231 21.14 -8.80 4.66
CA CYS A 231 21.69 -7.65 5.39
C CYS A 231 23.22 -7.83 5.55
N GLY A 232 23.98 -7.18 4.66
CA GLY A 232 25.45 -7.21 4.66
C GLY A 232 26.12 -8.17 3.67
N ASN A 233 25.38 -8.88 2.81
CA ASN A 233 25.97 -9.76 1.80
C ASN A 233 25.31 -9.61 0.41
N VAL A 234 26.00 -8.97 -0.50
CA VAL A 234 25.66 -8.90 -1.93
C VAL A 234 25.69 -10.28 -2.61
N ALA A 235 26.27 -11.27 -1.95
CA ALA A 235 26.53 -12.60 -2.49
C ALA A 235 25.30 -13.52 -2.58
N ASP A 236 24.18 -13.20 -1.92
CA ASP A 236 23.02 -14.09 -1.90
C ASP A 236 22.32 -14.17 -3.26
N ALA A 237 22.39 -13.10 -4.00
CA ALA A 237 21.88 -13.00 -5.35
C ALA A 237 22.69 -13.82 -6.38
N GLU A 238 24.00 -13.94 -6.19
CA GLU A 238 24.88 -14.73 -7.06
C GLU A 238 24.73 -16.24 -6.82
N ILE A 239 24.36 -16.64 -5.61
CA ILE A 239 24.30 -18.04 -5.21
C ILE A 239 23.09 -18.78 -5.84
N ALA A 240 22.01 -18.09 -6.15
CA ALA A 240 20.84 -18.68 -6.80
C ALA A 240 21.04 -18.96 -8.31
N GLY A 241 22.20 -18.66 -8.88
CA GLY A 241 22.48 -18.86 -10.31
C GLY A 241 21.75 -17.88 -11.21
N PHE A 242 21.19 -16.82 -10.64
CA PHE A 242 20.58 -15.73 -11.37
C PHE A 242 21.64 -14.68 -11.69
N THR A 243 21.55 -14.18 -12.89
CA THR A 243 21.93 -12.80 -13.13
C THR A 243 20.78 -11.98 -12.52
N ILE A 244 20.75 -11.81 -11.21
CA ILE A 244 19.94 -10.75 -10.66
C ILE A 244 20.36 -9.49 -11.37
N PRO A 245 19.38 -8.63 -11.75
CA PRO A 245 19.78 -7.36 -12.32
C PRO A 245 20.86 -6.81 -11.42
N ASN A 246 22.06 -6.80 -11.98
CA ASN A 246 23.34 -6.43 -11.41
C ASN A 246 23.14 -5.38 -10.28
N PRO A 247 23.77 -5.49 -9.12
CA PRO A 247 23.78 -4.42 -8.10
C PRO A 247 24.08 -3.04 -8.68
N ALA A 248 24.80 -2.95 -9.81
CA ALA A 248 24.93 -1.74 -10.62
C ALA A 248 23.59 -1.21 -11.18
N PHE A 249 22.53 -2.05 -11.27
CA PHE A 249 21.23 -1.65 -11.80
C PHE A 249 20.33 -1.05 -10.69
N PHE A 250 20.40 -1.57 -9.47
CA PHE A 250 19.60 -1.08 -8.36
C PHE A 250 20.36 -0.18 -7.38
N GLY A 251 21.71 -0.15 -7.43
CA GLY A 251 22.55 0.58 -6.49
C GLY A 251 22.59 -0.04 -5.08
N ALA A 252 23.61 0.31 -4.32
CA ALA A 252 23.83 -0.22 -2.97
C ALA A 252 22.72 0.17 -1.97
N SER A 253 22.08 1.34 -2.14
CA SER A 253 20.98 1.79 -1.30
C SER A 253 19.74 0.90 -1.45
N THR A 254 19.35 0.57 -2.68
CA THR A 254 18.21 -0.30 -2.96
C THR A 254 18.41 -1.69 -2.38
N MET A 255 19.61 -2.25 -2.50
CA MET A 255 19.94 -3.55 -1.91
C MET A 255 19.90 -3.51 -0.38
N ALA A 256 20.35 -2.42 0.24
CA ALA A 256 20.28 -2.25 1.69
C ALA A 256 18.85 -2.12 2.20
N GLU A 257 17.97 -1.46 1.46
CA GLU A 257 16.55 -1.31 1.77
C GLU A 257 15.80 -2.65 1.67
N HIS A 258 16.25 -3.58 0.84
CA HIS A 258 15.64 -4.90 0.62
C HIS A 258 16.32 -6.03 1.41
N CYS A 259 17.09 -5.72 2.44
CA CYS A 259 17.82 -6.73 3.20
C CYS A 259 16.91 -7.55 4.15
N ASN A 260 15.70 -7.09 4.43
CA ASN A 260 14.77 -7.72 5.38
C ASN A 260 13.53 -8.34 4.72
N HIS A 261 13.45 -8.31 3.41
CA HIS A 261 12.36 -8.91 2.64
C HIS A 261 12.83 -9.33 1.24
N ILE A 262 12.02 -10.16 0.58
CA ILE A 262 12.15 -10.44 -0.85
C ILE A 262 11.15 -9.58 -1.58
N HIS A 263 11.62 -8.64 -2.38
CA HIS A 263 10.76 -7.85 -3.27
C HIS A 263 10.47 -8.62 -4.56
N VAL A 264 9.21 -8.81 -4.86
CA VAL A 264 8.73 -9.49 -6.08
C VAL A 264 7.87 -8.53 -6.87
N GLY A 265 8.35 -8.10 -8.06
CA GLY A 265 7.69 -7.09 -8.92
C GLY A 265 7.41 -7.59 -10.34
N TYR A 266 6.27 -7.13 -10.93
CA TYR A 266 5.75 -7.56 -12.24
C TYR A 266 5.61 -6.44 -13.27
#